data_620a98f2fbe99b737d5116955dee4f6f
#
_entry.id   620a98f2fbe99b737d5116955dee4f6f
#
_cell.length_a   1.000
_cell.length_b   1.000
_cell.length_c   1.000
_cell.angle_alpha   90.00
_cell.angle_beta   90.00
_cell.angle_gamma   90.00
#
_symmetry.space_group_name_H-M   'P 1'
#
loop_
_entity.id
_entity.type
_entity.pdbx_description
1 polymer ?
#
loop_
_entity_poly.entity_id
_entity_poly.type
_entity_poly.pdbx_seq_one_letter_code
_entity_poly.pdbx_strand_id
1 'polypeptide(L)'
;MKKIQNISRRSFVISIGLASGGLVLACNTSIFSDKEKEVKSLINFNPNLFVQLNSDGSLILVASRSEMGNGVRTSLPSVIADEMEADWSKVSIQQATGDKKYGDQNTDGSRSIRY
;
A
#
# COMPACT_ATOMS: atom_id res chain seq x y z
N MET A 1 21.69 -32.67 -21.20
CA MET A 1 22.56 -31.95 -20.24
C MET A 1 22.66 -30.50 -20.67
N LYS A 2 22.08 -29.55 -19.91
CA LYS A 2 22.20 -28.12 -20.20
C LYS A 2 23.58 -27.63 -19.77
N LYS A 3 24.36 -27.12 -20.71
CA LYS A 3 25.70 -26.57 -20.49
C LYS A 3 25.57 -25.30 -19.67
N ILE A 4 26.12 -25.28 -18.47
CA ILE A 4 26.17 -24.08 -17.61
C ILE A 4 27.19 -23.12 -18.27
N GLN A 5 26.70 -21.99 -18.80
CA GLN A 5 27.58 -20.93 -19.32
C GLN A 5 28.15 -20.15 -18.14
N ASN A 6 29.46 -20.21 -17.96
CA ASN A 6 30.18 -19.36 -17.03
C ASN A 6 30.21 -17.92 -17.56
N ILE A 7 29.31 -17.09 -17.04
CA ILE A 7 29.33 -15.65 -17.32
C ILE A 7 30.42 -15.01 -16.47
N SER A 8 31.39 -14.34 -17.13
CA SER A 8 32.44 -13.63 -16.41
C SER A 8 31.85 -12.45 -15.60
N ARG A 9 32.44 -12.13 -14.44
CA ARG A 9 32.00 -11.01 -13.61
C ARG A 9 31.92 -9.69 -14.38
N ARG A 10 32.81 -9.50 -15.35
CA ARG A 10 32.87 -8.32 -16.20
C ARG A 10 31.68 -8.26 -17.17
N SER A 11 31.31 -9.39 -17.80
CA SER A 11 30.15 -9.47 -18.69
C SER A 11 28.82 -9.27 -17.92
N PHE A 12 28.76 -9.73 -16.65
CA PHE A 12 27.60 -9.52 -15.80
C PHE A 12 27.40 -8.03 -15.45
N VAL A 13 28.49 -7.34 -15.06
CA VAL A 13 28.42 -5.89 -14.76
C VAL A 13 28.05 -5.06 -15.96
N ILE A 14 28.59 -5.40 -17.15
CA ILE A 14 28.24 -4.72 -18.41
C ILE A 14 26.77 -4.94 -18.78
N SER A 15 26.23 -6.14 -18.61
CA SER A 15 24.83 -6.42 -18.93
C SER A 15 23.86 -5.70 -17.99
N ILE A 16 24.20 -5.55 -16.70
CA ILE A 16 23.41 -4.75 -15.77
C ILE A 16 23.49 -3.26 -16.10
N GLY A 17 24.69 -2.75 -16.43
CA GLY A 17 24.89 -1.36 -16.84
C GLY A 17 24.11 -0.98 -18.09
N LEU A 18 24.04 -1.85 -19.08
CA LEU A 18 23.23 -1.64 -20.28
C LEU A 18 21.72 -1.73 -20.02
N ALA A 19 21.28 -2.63 -19.14
CA ALA A 19 19.88 -2.76 -18.76
C ALA A 19 19.40 -1.52 -17.95
N SER A 20 20.23 -1.01 -17.03
CA SER A 20 19.90 0.20 -16.27
C SER A 20 19.97 1.47 -17.13
N GLY A 21 20.94 1.57 -18.05
CA GLY A 21 21.02 2.68 -19.01
C GLY A 21 19.83 2.73 -19.97
N GLY A 22 19.35 1.55 -20.43
CA GLY A 22 18.15 1.46 -21.25
C GLY A 22 16.88 1.91 -20.51
N LEU A 23 16.75 1.60 -19.22
CA LEU A 23 15.64 2.06 -18.38
C LEU A 23 15.65 3.59 -18.18
N VAL A 24 16.82 4.20 -17.99
CA VAL A 24 16.94 5.66 -17.84
C VAL A 24 16.62 6.39 -19.15
N LEU A 25 17.03 5.85 -20.31
CA LEU A 25 16.69 6.43 -21.62
C LEU A 25 15.19 6.28 -21.93
N ALA A 26 14.55 5.19 -21.53
CA ALA A 26 13.11 4.99 -21.69
C ALA A 26 12.27 5.94 -20.82
N CYS A 27 12.78 6.37 -19.68
CA CYS A 27 12.10 7.36 -18.83
C CYS A 27 12.12 8.79 -19.36
N ASN A 28 12.94 9.09 -20.38
CA ASN A 28 13.13 10.45 -20.86
C ASN A 28 12.39 10.77 -22.17
N THR A 29 11.57 9.87 -22.67
CA THR A 29 10.72 10.12 -23.83
C THR A 29 9.30 10.44 -23.39
N SER A 30 8.78 11.58 -23.81
CA SER A 30 7.44 12.12 -23.54
C SER A 30 6.26 11.21 -23.97
N ILE A 31 6.54 10.00 -24.42
CA ILE A 31 5.54 8.95 -24.74
C ILE A 31 4.94 8.32 -23.48
N PHE A 32 5.57 8.48 -22.30
CA PHE A 32 5.10 7.90 -21.03
C PHE A 32 4.16 8.80 -20.23
N SER A 33 3.98 10.08 -20.62
CA SER A 33 3.20 11.03 -19.83
C SER A 33 1.70 10.68 -19.76
N ASP A 34 1.14 10.07 -20.79
CA ASP A 34 -0.27 9.68 -20.78
C ASP A 34 -0.52 8.30 -20.12
N LYS A 35 0.49 7.41 -20.19
CA LYS A 35 0.41 6.11 -19.48
C LYS A 35 0.69 6.21 -17.98
N GLU A 36 1.45 7.22 -17.53
CA GLU A 36 1.65 7.47 -16.10
C GLU A 36 0.36 7.85 -15.38
N LYS A 37 -0.56 8.54 -16.05
CA LYS A 37 -1.89 8.86 -15.47
C LYS A 37 -2.76 7.61 -15.35
N GLU A 38 -2.72 6.70 -16.31
CA GLU A 38 -3.45 5.42 -16.24
C GLU A 38 -2.82 4.45 -15.22
N VAL A 39 -1.50 4.40 -15.14
CA VAL A 39 -0.79 3.54 -14.18
C VAL A 39 -0.96 4.07 -12.75
N LYS A 40 -0.99 5.40 -12.53
CA LYS A 40 -1.31 5.98 -11.21
C LYS A 40 -2.72 5.67 -10.74
N SER A 41 -3.68 5.51 -11.66
CA SER A 41 -5.05 5.12 -11.31
C SER A 41 -5.19 3.63 -10.99
N LEU A 42 -4.20 2.79 -11.35
CA LEU A 42 -4.25 1.34 -11.21
C LEU A 42 -3.52 0.79 -9.97
N ILE A 43 -2.79 1.64 -9.22
CA ILE A 43 -2.05 1.17 -8.05
C ILE A 43 -2.67 1.74 -6.76
N ASN A 44 -3.95 1.46 -6.57
CA ASN A 44 -4.52 1.47 -5.22
C ASN A 44 -4.37 0.05 -4.68
N PHE A 45 -3.45 -0.14 -3.75
CA PHE A 45 -3.25 -1.41 -3.10
C PHE A 45 -4.26 -1.55 -1.95
N ASN A 46 -5.21 -2.45 -2.12
CA ASN A 46 -6.24 -2.76 -1.12
C ASN A 46 -5.99 -4.17 -0.58
N PRO A 47 -5.14 -4.34 0.43
CA PRO A 47 -4.82 -5.67 0.99
C PRO A 47 -6.04 -6.32 1.64
N ASN A 48 -6.96 -5.53 2.15
CA ASN A 48 -8.22 -5.98 2.72
C ASN A 48 -9.27 -4.85 2.69
N LEU A 49 -10.45 -5.14 3.25
CA LEU A 49 -11.59 -4.22 3.28
C LEU A 49 -11.37 -2.97 4.17
N PHE A 50 -10.38 -3.02 5.07
CA PHE A 50 -10.16 -1.99 6.08
C PHE A 50 -8.97 -1.08 5.79
N VAL A 51 -8.13 -1.46 4.83
CA VAL A 51 -6.87 -0.75 4.51
C VAL A 51 -6.78 -0.50 3.02
N GLN A 52 -6.61 0.75 2.63
CA GLN A 52 -6.35 1.16 1.26
C GLN A 52 -5.13 2.07 1.23
N LEU A 53 -4.11 1.66 0.49
CA LEU A 53 -2.92 2.47 0.22
C LEU A 53 -3.01 3.03 -1.19
N ASN A 54 -2.97 4.34 -1.30
CA ASN A 54 -3.00 5.06 -2.57
C ASN A 54 -1.58 5.25 -3.13
N SER A 55 -1.48 5.45 -4.43
CA SER A 55 -0.20 5.64 -5.14
C SER A 55 0.55 6.91 -4.75
N ASP A 56 -0.11 7.88 -4.12
CA ASP A 56 0.48 9.11 -3.58
C ASP A 56 1.05 8.94 -2.16
N GLY A 57 0.98 7.72 -1.60
CA GLY A 57 1.39 7.38 -0.25
C GLY A 57 0.37 7.76 0.82
N SER A 58 -0.83 8.20 0.45
CA SER A 58 -1.92 8.39 1.41
C SER A 58 -2.56 7.05 1.79
N LEU A 59 -2.96 6.94 3.05
CA LEU A 59 -3.54 5.74 3.64
C LEU A 59 -4.98 6.00 4.07
N ILE A 60 -5.91 5.16 3.64
CA ILE A 60 -7.30 5.20 4.09
C ILE A 60 -7.52 3.99 4.98
N LEU A 61 -7.93 4.23 6.23
CA LEU A 61 -8.23 3.20 7.21
C LEU A 61 -9.73 3.23 7.56
N VAL A 62 -10.38 2.08 7.45
CA VAL A 62 -11.79 1.95 7.82
C VAL A 62 -11.90 1.50 9.27
N ALA A 63 -12.38 2.39 10.13
CA ALA A 63 -12.71 2.05 11.52
C ALA A 63 -14.01 1.24 11.53
N SER A 64 -13.92 -0.04 11.83
CA SER A 64 -15.07 -0.95 11.81
C SER A 64 -15.91 -0.86 13.09
N ARG A 65 -15.31 -0.48 14.22
CA ARG A 65 -15.99 -0.43 15.52
C ARG A 65 -16.73 0.87 15.72
N SER A 66 -17.90 0.80 16.38
CA SER A 66 -18.72 1.96 16.70
C SER A 66 -18.03 2.85 17.71
N GLU A 67 -17.93 4.15 17.42
CA GLU A 67 -17.42 5.16 18.35
C GLU A 67 -18.52 5.53 19.35
N MET A 68 -18.25 5.38 20.64
CA MET A 68 -19.16 5.69 21.74
C MET A 68 -18.52 6.64 22.77
N GLY A 69 -17.53 7.43 22.35
CA GLY A 69 -16.74 8.30 23.24
C GLY A 69 -15.52 7.61 23.87
N ASN A 70 -15.21 6.38 23.44
CA ASN A 70 -14.07 5.60 23.92
C ASN A 70 -12.80 5.77 23.06
N GLY A 71 -12.86 6.57 21.99
CA GLY A 71 -11.73 6.87 21.11
C GLY A 71 -11.33 5.73 20.16
N VAL A 72 -12.14 4.67 20.04
CA VAL A 72 -11.83 3.51 19.21
C VAL A 72 -11.66 3.86 17.73
N ARG A 73 -12.38 4.87 17.26
CA ARG A 73 -12.30 5.37 15.89
C ARG A 73 -10.90 5.88 15.52
N THR A 74 -10.15 6.35 16.50
CA THR A 74 -8.79 6.88 16.29
C THR A 74 -7.74 5.87 16.73
N SER A 75 -7.92 5.25 17.90
CA SER A 75 -6.91 4.37 18.50
C SER A 75 -6.62 3.12 17.68
N LEU A 76 -7.62 2.45 17.11
CA LEU A 76 -7.38 1.28 16.25
C LEU A 76 -6.65 1.64 14.94
N PRO A 77 -7.09 2.66 14.18
CA PRO A 77 -6.34 3.10 13.01
C PRO A 77 -4.93 3.59 13.33
N SER A 78 -4.68 4.21 14.50
CA SER A 78 -3.33 4.64 14.85
C SER A 78 -2.36 3.47 15.05
N VAL A 79 -2.82 2.35 15.62
CA VAL A 79 -2.01 1.13 15.75
C VAL A 79 -1.68 0.56 14.36
N ILE A 80 -2.65 0.53 13.44
CA ILE A 80 -2.42 0.04 12.08
C ILE A 80 -1.43 0.96 11.35
N ALA A 81 -1.58 2.27 11.47
CA ALA A 81 -0.70 3.23 10.83
C ALA A 81 0.74 3.15 11.36
N ASP A 82 0.91 2.91 12.66
CA ASP A 82 2.20 2.72 13.34
C ASP A 82 2.90 1.44 12.83
N GLU A 83 2.19 0.32 12.79
CA GLU A 83 2.71 -0.95 12.25
C GLU A 83 3.06 -0.87 10.75
N MET A 84 2.41 0.01 10.01
CA MET A 84 2.69 0.26 8.60
C MET A 84 3.78 1.32 8.38
N GLU A 85 4.33 1.90 9.44
CA GLU A 85 5.29 3.03 9.38
C GLU A 85 4.72 4.20 8.54
N ALA A 86 3.41 4.42 8.58
CA ALA A 86 2.73 5.41 7.77
C ALA A 86 2.85 6.82 8.37
N ASP A 87 3.03 7.81 7.50
CA ASP A 87 2.96 9.22 7.90
C ASP A 87 1.51 9.57 8.31
N TRP A 88 1.29 9.77 9.61
CA TRP A 88 -0.03 10.07 10.17
C TRP A 88 -0.72 11.28 9.52
N SER A 89 0.03 12.24 9.03
CA SER A 89 -0.51 13.40 8.32
C SER A 89 -1.20 13.04 7.01
N LYS A 90 -0.89 11.86 6.45
CA LYS A 90 -1.46 11.31 5.22
C LYS A 90 -2.50 10.22 5.47
N VAL A 91 -2.84 9.96 6.73
CA VAL A 91 -3.85 8.95 7.09
C VAL A 91 -5.24 9.59 7.13
N SER A 92 -6.17 8.98 6.42
CA SER A 92 -7.60 9.32 6.44
C SER A 92 -8.39 8.18 7.08
N ILE A 93 -9.25 8.52 8.05
CA ILE A 93 -10.07 7.52 8.75
C ILE A 93 -11.52 7.63 8.26
N GLN A 94 -12.05 6.50 7.79
CA GLN A 94 -13.45 6.35 7.42
C GLN A 94 -14.16 5.45 8.45
N GLN A 95 -15.36 5.85 8.88
CA GLN A 95 -16.18 5.01 9.73
C GLN A 95 -16.96 4.01 8.88
N ALA A 96 -16.95 2.73 9.28
CA ALA A 96 -17.84 1.74 8.70
C ALA A 96 -19.32 2.11 8.97
N THR A 97 -20.15 1.89 7.95
CA THR A 97 -21.53 2.40 7.89
C THR A 97 -22.59 1.36 8.28
N GLY A 98 -22.27 0.37 9.10
CA GLY A 98 -23.21 -0.69 9.49
C GLY A 98 -23.38 -1.79 8.42
N ASP A 99 -22.65 -1.74 7.32
CA ASP A 99 -22.70 -2.75 6.27
C ASP A 99 -22.14 -4.10 6.77
N LYS A 100 -22.85 -5.17 6.51
CA LYS A 100 -22.49 -6.55 6.91
C LYS A 100 -21.12 -7.00 6.38
N LYS A 101 -20.63 -6.40 5.30
CA LYS A 101 -19.29 -6.67 4.77
C LYS A 101 -18.16 -6.40 5.78
N TYR A 102 -18.37 -5.48 6.71
CA TYR A 102 -17.38 -5.15 7.75
C TYR A 102 -17.44 -6.07 8.98
N GLY A 103 -18.35 -7.06 8.98
CA GLY A 103 -18.51 -7.99 10.09
C GLY A 103 -19.16 -7.36 11.33
N ASP A 104 -18.77 -7.83 12.51
CA ASP A 104 -19.26 -7.31 13.78
C ASP A 104 -18.65 -5.93 14.08
N GLN A 105 -19.50 -4.91 14.21
CA GLN A 105 -19.12 -3.52 14.43
C GLN A 105 -19.39 -3.04 15.85
N ASN A 106 -19.76 -3.95 16.76
CA ASN A 106 -20.04 -3.62 18.16
C ASN A 106 -18.75 -3.29 18.91
N THR A 107 -18.84 -2.32 19.81
CA THR A 107 -17.77 -1.94 20.73
C THR A 107 -18.19 -2.30 22.15
N ASP A 108 -17.62 -3.36 22.69
CA ASP A 108 -17.89 -3.85 24.05
C ASP A 108 -16.69 -4.64 24.59
N GLY A 109 -16.50 -4.66 25.92
CA GLY A 109 -15.62 -5.57 26.64
C GLY A 109 -14.18 -5.73 26.11
N SER A 110 -13.57 -4.69 25.54
CA SER A 110 -12.23 -4.72 24.93
C SER A 110 -12.10 -5.67 23.73
N ARG A 111 -13.19 -6.04 23.08
CA ARG A 111 -13.20 -6.96 21.91
C ARG A 111 -12.36 -6.45 20.75
N SER A 112 -12.23 -5.13 20.62
CA SER A 112 -11.47 -4.53 19.53
C SER A 112 -9.96 -4.87 19.54
N ILE A 113 -9.43 -5.31 20.67
CA ILE A 113 -8.00 -5.61 20.87
C ILE A 113 -7.77 -7.09 21.17
N ARG A 114 -8.75 -7.79 21.72
CA ARG A 114 -8.58 -9.16 22.21
C ARG A 114 -8.89 -10.25 21.20
N TYR A 115 -9.58 -9.95 20.10
CA TYR A 115 -10.04 -10.92 19.09
C TYR A 115 -9.85 -10.38 17.67
#